data_3e72609ff9204eca8394410e773d4c2b
#
_entry.id   3e72609ff9204eca8394410e773d4c2b
#
_cell.length_a   1.000
_cell.length_b   1.000
_cell.length_c   1.000
_cell.angle_alpha   90.00
_cell.angle_beta   90.00
_cell.angle_gamma   90.00
#
_symmetry.space_group_name_H-M   'P 1'
#
loop_
_entity.id
_entity.type
_entity.pdbx_description
1 polymer ?
#
loop_
_entity_poly.entity_id
_entity_poly.type
_entity_poly.pdbx_seq_one_letter_code
_entity_poly.pdbx_strand_id
1 'polypeptide(L)'
;MIANIRGITEVKNYGKVKIKLSSIMDRHNISIYQMSKLTDLKYSTVKSYYSNSPITRVDLDVISKFCYVLNCRVEDILEYVYEC
;
A
#
# COMPACT_ATOMS: atom_id res chain seq x y z
N MET A 1 16.03 -14.04 -11.19
CA MET A 1 16.49 -13.84 -10.61
C MET A 1 17.09 -13.98 -9.85
N ILE A 2 17.59 -14.06 -9.40
CA ILE A 2 18.11 -14.10 -8.70
C ILE A 2 18.96 -14.51 -8.12
N ALA A 3 19.54 -14.59 -8.48
CA ALA A 3 20.48 -15.21 -8.02
C ALA A 3 21.16 -14.64 -7.02
N ASN A 4 21.42 -13.62 -7.08
CA ASN A 4 22.00 -13.04 -6.10
C ASN A 4 21.20 -12.90 -5.03
N ILE A 5 21.34 -13.67 -4.11
CA ILE A 5 20.47 -13.69 -3.06
C ILE A 5 21.00 -12.90 -1.97
N ARG A 6 20.42 -11.79 -1.77
CA ARG A 6 20.84 -10.88 -0.77
C ARG A 6 20.74 -11.49 0.58
N GLY A 7 21.81 -11.42 1.34
CA GLY A 7 21.76 -11.82 2.72
C GLY A 7 21.42 -13.23 3.03
N ILE A 8 21.73 -14.11 2.14
CA ILE A 8 21.25 -15.43 2.27
C ILE A 8 21.67 -16.10 3.52
N THR A 9 22.80 -15.82 4.06
CA THR A 9 23.24 -16.52 5.25
C THR A 9 22.98 -15.74 6.52
N GLU A 10 22.77 -14.45 6.40
CA GLU A 10 22.60 -13.66 7.58
C GLU A 10 21.50 -12.70 7.45
N VAL A 11 20.41 -13.10 6.90
CA VAL A 11 19.29 -12.22 6.69
C VAL A 11 18.74 -11.83 8.01
N LYS A 12 18.87 -10.58 8.35
CA LYS A 12 18.30 -10.03 9.54
C LYS A 12 17.29 -8.95 9.22
N ASN A 13 17.43 -8.34 8.08
CA ASN A 13 16.54 -7.26 7.72
C ASN A 13 16.00 -7.56 6.35
N TYR A 14 14.73 -7.86 6.27
CA TYR A 14 14.10 -8.20 5.01
C TYR A 14 13.58 -6.99 4.26
N GLY A 15 13.73 -5.82 4.82
CA GLY A 15 13.13 -4.63 4.25
C GLY A 15 11.66 -4.55 4.62
N LYS A 16 10.95 -3.67 3.97
CA LYS A 16 9.54 -3.46 4.27
C LYS A 16 8.78 -3.11 3.02
N VAL A 17 7.51 -3.43 3.01
CA VAL A 17 6.61 -2.92 1.98
C VAL A 17 5.80 -1.81 2.64
N LYS A 18 5.84 -0.63 2.04
CA LYS A 18 5.12 0.52 2.55
C LYS A 18 3.88 0.77 1.72
N ILE A 19 2.85 1.28 2.36
CA ILE A 19 1.63 1.67 1.67
C ILE A 19 1.67 3.18 1.48
N LYS A 20 1.54 3.62 0.24
CA LYS A 20 1.61 5.05 -0.10
C LYS A 20 0.25 5.61 -0.49
N LEU A 21 -0.81 5.00 -0.03
CA LEU A 21 -2.15 5.39 -0.43
C LEU A 21 -2.45 6.84 -0.07
N SER A 22 -2.01 7.28 1.10
CA SER A 22 -2.32 8.65 1.53
C SER A 22 -1.75 9.69 0.57
N SER A 23 -0.56 9.46 0.06
CA SER A 23 0.05 10.40 -0.88
C SER A 23 -0.78 10.54 -2.15
N ILE A 24 -1.29 9.44 -2.65
CA ILE A 24 -2.06 9.47 -3.87
C ILE A 24 -3.43 10.07 -3.64
N MET A 25 -4.06 9.71 -2.53
CA MET A 25 -5.36 10.28 -2.18
C MET A 25 -5.27 11.79 -2.00
N ASP A 26 -4.22 12.24 -1.31
CA ASP A 26 -4.04 13.66 -1.08
C ASP A 26 -3.80 14.40 -2.40
N ARG A 27 -3.05 13.76 -3.29
CA ARG A 27 -2.77 14.37 -4.58
C ARG A 27 -4.04 14.51 -5.43
N HIS A 28 -4.97 13.56 -5.27
CA HIS A 28 -6.25 13.61 -5.99
C HIS A 28 -7.31 14.35 -5.20
N ASN A 29 -6.96 14.84 -4.03
CA ASN A 29 -7.87 15.60 -3.19
C ASN A 29 -9.10 14.79 -2.80
N ILE A 30 -8.89 13.53 -2.46
CA ILE A 30 -9.95 12.61 -2.06
C ILE A 30 -9.82 12.30 -0.58
N SER A 31 -10.90 12.49 0.17
CA SER A 31 -10.90 12.19 1.60
C SER A 31 -11.13 10.70 1.84
N ILE A 32 -10.87 10.27 3.07
CA ILE A 32 -11.12 8.88 3.45
C ILE A 32 -12.60 8.54 3.26
N TYR A 33 -13.47 9.47 3.63
CA TYR A 33 -14.92 9.25 3.49
C TYR A 33 -15.29 9.06 2.02
N GLN A 34 -14.77 9.93 1.15
CA GLN A 34 -15.05 9.82 -0.26
C GLN A 34 -14.53 8.52 -0.84
N MET A 35 -13.33 8.13 -0.41
CA MET A 35 -12.75 6.89 -0.88
C MET A 35 -13.57 5.69 -0.45
N SER A 36 -14.11 5.71 0.77
CA SER A 36 -14.95 4.64 1.25
C SER A 36 -16.22 4.52 0.42
N LYS A 37 -16.77 5.67 -0.01
CA LYS A 37 -17.96 5.64 -0.86
C LYS A 37 -17.64 5.16 -2.27
N LEU A 38 -16.53 5.60 -2.82
CA LEU A 38 -16.17 5.23 -4.18
C LEU A 38 -15.79 3.77 -4.31
N THR A 39 -15.25 3.17 -3.26
CA THR A 39 -14.81 1.79 -3.30
C THR A 39 -15.80 0.83 -2.65
N ASP A 40 -16.84 1.39 -2.03
CA ASP A 40 -17.83 0.59 -1.30
C ASP A 40 -17.16 -0.19 -0.17
N LEU A 41 -16.16 0.37 0.44
CA LEU A 41 -15.47 -0.21 1.58
C LEU A 41 -15.87 0.54 2.84
N LYS A 42 -15.66 -0.10 3.99
CA LYS A 42 -15.95 0.57 5.24
C LYS A 42 -14.93 1.68 5.47
N TYR A 43 -15.39 2.74 6.13
CA TYR A 43 -14.51 3.85 6.45
C TYR A 43 -13.27 3.36 7.22
N SER A 44 -13.48 2.47 8.19
CA SER A 44 -12.36 1.97 8.99
C SER A 44 -11.36 1.20 8.15
N THR A 45 -11.81 0.51 7.11
CA THR A 45 -10.91 -0.21 6.23
C THR A 45 -10.04 0.77 5.44
N VAL A 46 -10.65 1.79 4.86
CA VAL A 46 -9.90 2.80 4.11
C VAL A 46 -8.94 3.53 5.04
N LYS A 47 -9.42 3.86 6.24
CA LYS A 47 -8.60 4.59 7.18
C LYS A 47 -7.36 3.80 7.58
N SER A 48 -7.50 2.48 7.74
CA SER A 48 -6.34 1.68 8.12
C SER A 48 -5.29 1.65 7.01
N TYR A 49 -5.71 1.69 5.75
CA TYR A 49 -4.77 1.75 4.65
C TYR A 49 -4.20 3.15 4.46
N TYR A 50 -4.97 4.16 4.81
CA TYR A 50 -4.53 5.55 4.66
C TYR A 50 -3.52 5.93 5.75
N SER A 51 -3.73 5.46 6.97
CA SER A 51 -2.86 5.83 8.06
C SER A 51 -1.55 5.08 7.94
N ASN A 52 -0.53 5.55 8.58
CA ASN A 52 0.76 4.88 8.59
C ASN A 52 0.81 3.80 9.65
N SER A 53 -0.30 3.26 10.04
CA SER A 53 -0.34 2.17 11.00
C SER A 53 0.28 0.94 10.39
N PRO A 54 0.96 0.13 11.15
CA PRO A 54 1.56 -1.06 10.60
C PRO A 54 0.50 -2.00 10.07
N ILE A 55 0.59 -2.35 8.81
CA ILE A 55 -0.27 -3.32 8.20
C ILE A 55 0.62 -4.44 7.70
N THR A 56 0.35 -5.65 8.13
CA THR A 56 1.15 -6.79 7.71
C THR A 56 0.45 -7.62 6.64
N ARG A 57 -0.83 -7.34 6.40
CA ARG A 57 -1.58 -8.07 5.39
C ARG A 57 -2.41 -7.09 4.60
N VAL A 58 -2.48 -7.30 3.30
CA VAL A 58 -3.33 -6.49 2.44
C VAL A 58 -4.25 -7.42 1.67
N ASP A 59 -5.44 -6.94 1.39
CA ASP A 59 -6.41 -7.66 0.61
C ASP A 59 -6.24 -7.20 -0.83
N LEU A 60 -5.97 -8.12 -1.74
CA LEU A 60 -5.73 -7.76 -3.13
C LEU A 60 -6.95 -7.13 -3.79
N ASP A 61 -8.16 -7.54 -3.36
CA ASP A 61 -9.36 -6.91 -3.90
C ASP A 61 -9.45 -5.45 -3.48
N VAL A 62 -9.05 -5.15 -2.27
CA VAL A 62 -9.03 -3.78 -1.78
C VAL A 62 -8.03 -2.96 -2.59
N ILE A 63 -6.86 -3.52 -2.82
CA ILE A 63 -5.84 -2.84 -3.63
C ILE A 63 -6.36 -2.60 -5.05
N SER A 64 -7.07 -3.57 -5.61
CA SER A 64 -7.65 -3.41 -6.95
C SER A 64 -8.64 -2.26 -6.99
N LYS A 65 -9.46 -2.13 -5.97
CA LYS A 65 -10.43 -1.04 -5.91
C LYS A 65 -9.75 0.31 -5.85
N PHE A 66 -8.68 0.40 -5.07
CA PHE A 66 -7.92 1.64 -4.99
C PHE A 66 -7.30 1.99 -6.34
N CYS A 67 -6.73 1.01 -7.01
CA CYS A 67 -6.13 1.24 -8.32
C CYS A 67 -7.18 1.73 -9.32
N TYR A 68 -8.35 1.13 -9.27
CA TYR A 68 -9.40 1.52 -10.21
C TYR A 68 -9.88 2.94 -9.96
N VAL A 69 -10.17 3.27 -8.72
CA VAL A 69 -10.69 4.59 -8.38
C VAL A 69 -9.65 5.68 -8.61
N LEU A 70 -8.40 5.40 -8.26
CA LEU A 70 -7.36 6.41 -8.39
C LEU A 70 -6.66 6.37 -9.75
N ASN A 71 -7.06 5.43 -10.60
CA ASN A 71 -6.47 5.28 -11.92
C ASN A 71 -4.95 5.21 -11.82
N CYS A 72 -4.48 4.32 -10.99
CA CYS A 72 -3.04 4.19 -10.76
C CYS A 72 -2.66 2.72 -10.75
N ARG A 73 -1.39 2.46 -10.61
CA ARG A 73 -0.87 1.10 -10.63
C ARG A 73 -0.54 0.65 -9.23
N VAL A 74 -0.36 -0.65 -9.06
CA VAL A 74 -0.04 -1.21 -7.75
C VAL A 74 1.23 -0.58 -7.19
N GLU A 75 2.23 -0.37 -8.02
CA GLU A 75 3.49 0.21 -7.56
C GLU A 75 3.35 1.66 -7.12
N ASP A 76 2.24 2.31 -7.46
CA ASP A 76 1.98 3.65 -6.95
C ASP A 76 1.44 3.59 -5.53
N ILE A 77 0.86 2.48 -5.14
CA ILE A 77 0.27 2.31 -3.83
C ILE A 77 1.20 1.58 -2.87
N LEU A 78 1.95 0.60 -3.38
CA LEU A 78 2.85 -0.21 -2.55
C LEU A 78 4.28 -0.01 -3.02
N GLU A 79 5.18 0.04 -2.06
CA GLU A 79 6.59 0.23 -2.38
C GLU A 79 7.44 -0.64 -1.47
N TYR A 80 8.37 -1.36 -2.05
CA TYR A 80 9.32 -2.14 -1.26
C TYR A 80 10.52 -1.26 -0.94
N VAL A 81 10.88 -1.22 0.33
CA VAL A 81 12.00 -0.41 0.78
C VAL A 81 12.96 -1.30 1.53
N TYR A 82 14.22 -1.26 1.13
CA TYR A 82 15.24 -2.00 1.83
C TYR A 82 16.33 -1.03 2.24
N GLU A 83 16.66 -1.09 3.53
CA GLU A 83 17.71 -0.22 4.05
C GLU A 83 18.87 -1.07 4.45
N CYS A 84 20.03 -0.76 3.96
CA CYS A 84 21.23 -1.51 4.32
C CYS A 84 21.78 -1.09 5.65
#